data_9349cc75da77dd35a2f9333b30211032
#
_entry.id   9349cc75da77dd35a2f9333b30211032
#
_cell.length_a   1.000
_cell.length_b   1.000
_cell.length_c   1.000
_cell.angle_alpha   90.00
_cell.angle_beta   90.00
_cell.angle_gamma   90.00
#
_symmetry.space_group_name_H-M   'P 1'
#
loop_
_entity.id
_entity.type
_entity.pdbx_description
1 polymer ?
#
loop_
_entity_poly.entity_id
_entity_poly.type
_entity_poly.pdbx_seq_one_letter_code
_entity_poly.pdbx_strand_id
1 'polypeptide(L)'
;CEGCGDCGVQSNCVAVTPVETELGRKRAIDQSACNKDFSCVKGFCPSFVTLQGAQIRKSQTAQLDLPQMPEPVLPNIDGTFNVVVTGVGGTGVVTIGAVLAQAAQIDGKGAGMIEMAGLAQKGGAVHIHCRLANRPEDINAIRVATGECDALIGGDLVVSAAAKTLGLTKVGRTGAVVNAHDIVTGEFTRETEFSIPTDRLSLALQARLQDRVQLLDSTELARITMG
;
A
#
# COMPACT_ATOMS: atom_id res chain seq x y z
N CYS A 1 -21.90 -17.57 -0.19
CA CYS A 1 -21.52 -16.63 -1.26
C CYS A 1 -21.53 -17.34 -2.60
N GLU A 2 -22.21 -16.75 -3.60
CA GLU A 2 -22.27 -17.28 -4.99
C GLU A 2 -21.07 -16.83 -5.82
N GLY A 3 -20.26 -15.94 -5.35
CA GLY A 3 -19.14 -15.39 -6.11
C GLY A 3 -19.55 -14.37 -7.20
N CYS A 4 -20.81 -13.94 -7.23
CA CYS A 4 -21.36 -13.07 -8.30
C CYS A 4 -20.71 -11.68 -8.39
N GLY A 5 -20.02 -11.21 -7.35
CA GLY A 5 -19.32 -9.92 -7.36
C GLY A 5 -20.21 -8.70 -7.11
N ASP A 6 -21.52 -8.83 -6.93
CA ASP A 6 -22.44 -7.70 -6.75
C ASP A 6 -22.04 -6.78 -5.58
N CYS A 7 -21.56 -7.34 -4.47
CA CYS A 7 -21.05 -6.54 -3.35
C CYS A 7 -19.89 -5.60 -3.75
N GLY A 8 -19.04 -6.03 -4.67
CA GLY A 8 -17.96 -5.20 -5.25
C GLY A 8 -18.53 -4.10 -6.13
N VAL A 9 -19.50 -4.42 -7.00
CA VAL A 9 -20.17 -3.45 -7.88
C VAL A 9 -20.90 -2.39 -7.07
N GLN A 10 -21.63 -2.78 -6.03
CA GLN A 10 -22.38 -1.86 -5.17
C GLN A 10 -21.49 -0.93 -4.34
N SER A 11 -20.34 -1.43 -3.87
CA SER A 11 -19.49 -0.68 -2.94
C SER A 11 -18.29 -0.02 -3.59
N ASN A 12 -17.76 -0.63 -4.67
CA ASN A 12 -16.43 -0.30 -5.20
C ASN A 12 -15.37 -0.21 -4.09
N CYS A 13 -15.38 -1.17 -3.16
CA CYS A 13 -14.63 -1.13 -1.92
C CYS A 13 -13.42 -2.06 -1.97
N VAL A 14 -12.25 -1.55 -1.57
CA VAL A 14 -10.99 -2.34 -1.49
C VAL A 14 -11.01 -3.43 -0.43
N ALA A 15 -11.94 -3.36 0.54
CA ALA A 15 -12.10 -4.38 1.57
C ALA A 15 -12.83 -5.64 1.07
N VAL A 16 -13.48 -5.59 -0.09
CA VAL A 16 -14.08 -6.78 -0.72
C VAL A 16 -12.99 -7.51 -1.50
N THR A 17 -12.55 -8.65 -1.00
CA THR A 17 -11.43 -9.42 -1.56
C THR A 17 -11.89 -10.78 -2.07
N PRO A 18 -11.20 -11.37 -3.05
CA PRO A 18 -11.45 -12.74 -3.45
C PRO A 18 -10.96 -13.72 -2.38
N VAL A 19 -11.64 -14.84 -2.27
CA VAL A 19 -11.17 -15.98 -1.49
C VAL A 19 -11.43 -17.27 -2.27
N GLU A 20 -10.40 -18.07 -2.46
CA GLU A 20 -10.51 -19.37 -3.11
C GLU A 20 -11.08 -20.39 -2.11
N THR A 21 -12.07 -21.14 -2.52
CA THR A 21 -12.69 -22.19 -1.73
C THR A 21 -12.87 -23.45 -2.55
N GLU A 22 -13.15 -24.58 -1.90
CA GLU A 22 -13.48 -25.84 -2.57
C GLU A 22 -14.69 -25.72 -3.54
N LEU A 23 -15.54 -24.72 -3.31
CA LEU A 23 -16.72 -24.41 -4.12
C LEU A 23 -16.46 -23.25 -5.11
N GLY A 24 -15.21 -23.00 -5.47
CA GLY A 24 -14.78 -21.95 -6.37
C GLY A 24 -14.51 -20.61 -5.65
N ARG A 25 -14.23 -19.59 -6.44
CA ARG A 25 -13.88 -18.26 -5.94
C ARG A 25 -15.08 -17.54 -5.32
N LYS A 26 -14.92 -17.13 -4.09
CA LYS A 26 -15.91 -16.41 -3.28
C LYS A 26 -15.42 -15.00 -2.96
N ARG A 27 -16.18 -14.29 -2.12
CA ARG A 27 -15.82 -12.96 -1.62
C ARG A 27 -15.72 -12.99 -0.11
N ALA A 28 -14.72 -12.31 0.42
CA ALA A 28 -14.57 -12.04 1.85
C ALA A 28 -14.48 -10.53 2.08
N ILE A 29 -14.74 -10.11 3.31
CA ILE A 29 -14.52 -8.74 3.72
C ILE A 29 -13.26 -8.71 4.59
N ASP A 30 -12.23 -8.04 4.11
CA ASP A 30 -11.05 -7.76 4.93
C ASP A 30 -11.42 -6.73 6.00
N GLN A 31 -11.49 -7.20 7.24
CA GLN A 31 -11.92 -6.38 8.37
C GLN A 31 -10.92 -5.26 8.70
N SER A 32 -9.66 -5.42 8.33
CA SER A 32 -8.62 -4.40 8.56
C SER A 32 -8.76 -3.21 7.60
N ALA A 33 -9.22 -3.48 6.36
CA ALA A 33 -9.44 -2.46 5.34
C ALA A 33 -10.88 -1.92 5.31
N CYS A 34 -11.81 -2.52 6.08
CA CYS A 34 -13.22 -2.16 6.09
C CYS A 34 -13.49 -0.91 6.93
N ASN A 35 -13.99 0.16 6.30
CA ASN A 35 -14.42 1.39 6.97
C ASN A 35 -15.84 1.32 7.56
N LYS A 36 -16.53 0.18 7.42
CA LYS A 36 -17.88 -0.08 7.94
C LYS A 36 -18.96 0.88 7.43
N ASP A 37 -18.84 1.35 6.18
CA ASP A 37 -19.85 2.17 5.52
C ASP A 37 -21.07 1.34 5.04
N PHE A 38 -20.95 0.02 5.07
CA PHE A 38 -21.98 -0.94 4.68
C PHE A 38 -22.51 -0.78 3.24
N SER A 39 -21.78 -0.12 2.38
CA SER A 39 -22.18 0.05 0.97
C SER A 39 -22.27 -1.28 0.23
N CYS A 40 -21.50 -2.30 0.62
CA CYS A 40 -21.52 -3.64 0.05
C CYS A 40 -22.83 -4.41 0.30
N VAL A 41 -23.64 -4.02 1.29
CA VAL A 41 -24.92 -4.66 1.60
C VAL A 41 -26.14 -4.00 0.94
N LYS A 42 -25.93 -2.99 0.08
CA LYS A 42 -27.01 -2.31 -0.63
C LYS A 42 -27.71 -3.18 -1.69
N GLY A 43 -27.00 -4.19 -2.21
CA GLY A 43 -27.55 -5.21 -3.08
C GLY A 43 -28.27 -6.31 -2.32
N PHE A 44 -29.02 -7.15 -3.05
CA PHE A 44 -29.61 -8.36 -2.46
C PHE A 44 -28.55 -9.46 -2.43
N CYS A 45 -28.02 -9.75 -1.25
CA CYS A 45 -27.05 -10.84 -1.05
C CYS A 45 -27.44 -11.71 0.16
N PRO A 46 -27.81 -12.99 -0.05
CA PRO A 46 -28.19 -13.89 1.05
C PRO A 46 -27.00 -14.29 1.95
N SER A 47 -25.78 -13.96 1.56
CA SER A 47 -24.59 -14.27 2.35
C SER A 47 -24.30 -13.23 3.46
N PHE A 48 -24.93 -12.07 3.40
CA PHE A 48 -24.88 -11.11 4.51
C PHE A 48 -25.93 -11.47 5.55
N VAL A 49 -25.47 -11.67 6.79
CA VAL A 49 -26.32 -12.00 7.94
C VAL A 49 -26.04 -11.05 9.09
N THR A 50 -27.05 -10.77 9.89
CA THR A 50 -26.90 -9.97 11.12
C THR A 50 -26.87 -10.89 12.32
N LEU A 51 -25.85 -10.74 13.16
CA LEU A 51 -25.74 -11.45 14.43
C LEU A 51 -26.23 -10.53 15.57
N GLN A 52 -27.35 -10.87 16.18
CA GLN A 52 -27.86 -10.11 17.33
C GLN A 52 -27.20 -10.60 18.63
N GLY A 53 -26.80 -9.65 19.49
CA GLY A 53 -26.15 -9.96 20.77
C GLY A 53 -24.71 -10.44 20.66
N ALA A 54 -24.13 -10.45 19.45
CA ALA A 54 -22.73 -10.80 19.26
C ALA A 54 -21.80 -9.69 19.76
N GLN A 55 -20.67 -10.09 20.33
CA GLN A 55 -19.58 -9.17 20.69
C GLN A 55 -18.35 -9.50 19.85
N ILE A 56 -17.67 -8.46 19.40
CA ILE A 56 -16.40 -8.61 18.66
C ILE A 56 -15.38 -9.22 19.61
N ARG A 57 -14.81 -10.37 19.23
CA ARG A 57 -13.66 -10.93 19.94
C ARG A 57 -12.48 -9.95 19.81
N LYS A 58 -11.97 -9.47 20.93
CA LYS A 58 -10.70 -8.74 20.92
C LYS A 58 -9.60 -9.71 20.55
N SER A 59 -8.82 -9.42 19.52
CA SER A 59 -7.64 -10.21 19.22
C SER A 59 -6.63 -10.01 20.36
N GLN A 60 -5.94 -11.08 20.74
CA GLN A 60 -4.80 -10.97 21.65
C GLN A 60 -3.60 -10.60 20.78
N THR A 61 -3.04 -9.43 21.04
CA THR A 61 -1.77 -9.03 20.42
C THR A 61 -0.71 -10.05 20.83
N ALA A 62 -0.11 -10.72 19.86
CA ALA A 62 1.03 -11.58 20.14
C ALA A 62 2.18 -10.69 20.65
N GLN A 63 2.74 -10.99 21.81
CA GLN A 63 4.02 -10.40 22.19
C GLN A 63 5.08 -11.00 21.26
N LEU A 64 5.45 -10.22 20.25
CA LEU A 64 6.61 -10.54 19.42
C LEU A 64 7.85 -10.16 20.22
N ASP A 65 8.63 -11.19 20.57
CA ASP A 65 9.98 -11.01 21.07
C ASP A 65 10.86 -10.69 19.85
N LEU A 66 10.92 -9.41 19.50
CA LEU A 66 11.74 -8.98 18.37
C LEU A 66 13.21 -9.00 18.78
N PRO A 67 14.07 -9.63 17.98
CA PRO A 67 15.50 -9.58 18.25
C PRO A 67 15.97 -8.13 18.20
N GLN A 68 16.97 -7.80 19.01
CA GLN A 68 17.60 -6.49 18.97
C GLN A 68 18.15 -6.25 17.55
N MET A 69 17.52 -5.33 16.83
CA MET A 69 17.95 -5.00 15.48
C MET A 69 19.17 -4.07 15.54
N PRO A 70 20.15 -4.24 14.64
CA PRO A 70 21.27 -3.32 14.54
C PRO A 70 20.78 -1.92 14.15
N GLU A 71 21.45 -0.90 14.66
CA GLU A 71 21.19 0.47 14.27
C GLU A 71 21.43 0.66 12.76
N PRO A 72 20.51 1.29 12.03
CA PRO A 72 20.67 1.51 10.60
C PRO A 72 21.79 2.52 10.32
N VAL A 73 22.57 2.27 9.29
CA VAL A 73 23.48 3.27 8.75
C VAL A 73 22.67 4.31 7.96
N LEU A 74 22.54 5.50 8.52
CA LEU A 74 21.78 6.58 7.89
C LEU A 74 22.58 7.18 6.71
N PRO A 75 21.93 7.36 5.53
CA PRO A 75 22.56 8.04 4.42
C PRO A 75 22.78 9.53 4.75
N ASN A 76 23.90 10.08 4.30
CA ASN A 76 24.09 11.52 4.35
C ASN A 76 23.18 12.20 3.31
N ILE A 77 22.47 13.25 3.71
CA ILE A 77 21.62 14.04 2.81
C ILE A 77 22.48 15.15 2.23
N ASP A 78 22.83 15.01 0.94
CA ASP A 78 23.45 16.05 0.14
C ASP A 78 22.39 16.62 -0.83
N GLY A 79 21.96 17.85 -0.57
CA GLY A 79 20.80 18.46 -1.21
C GLY A 79 19.48 17.87 -0.72
N THR A 80 18.83 17.02 -1.54
CA THR A 80 17.55 16.38 -1.19
C THR A 80 17.62 14.86 -1.23
N PHE A 81 16.94 14.21 -0.28
CA PHE A 81 16.66 12.79 -0.27
C PHE A 81 15.20 12.57 -0.68
N ASN A 82 14.99 11.85 -1.76
CA ASN A 82 13.70 11.75 -2.44
C ASN A 82 13.03 10.41 -2.16
N VAL A 83 11.95 10.47 -1.40
CA VAL A 83 11.13 9.30 -1.07
C VAL A 83 9.87 9.31 -1.93
N VAL A 84 9.57 8.17 -2.53
CA VAL A 84 8.30 7.95 -3.22
C VAL A 84 7.52 6.88 -2.46
N VAL A 85 6.30 7.18 -2.05
CA VAL A 85 5.39 6.22 -1.44
C VAL A 85 4.28 5.92 -2.44
N THR A 86 4.01 4.65 -2.68
CA THR A 86 3.01 4.22 -3.68
C THR A 86 2.04 3.23 -3.07
N GLY A 87 0.85 3.18 -3.60
CA GLY A 87 -0.13 2.16 -3.24
C GLY A 87 -1.50 2.40 -3.83
N VAL A 88 -2.37 1.43 -3.62
CA VAL A 88 -3.79 1.51 -3.99
C VAL A 88 -4.51 2.49 -3.06
N GLY A 89 -5.36 3.34 -3.61
CA GLY A 89 -6.15 4.30 -2.85
C GLY A 89 -7.02 3.62 -1.78
N GLY A 90 -6.98 4.15 -0.56
CA GLY A 90 -7.66 3.59 0.62
C GLY A 90 -6.76 2.76 1.55
N THR A 91 -5.50 2.49 1.17
CA THR A 91 -4.55 1.68 1.98
C THR A 91 -3.65 2.51 2.90
N GLY A 92 -3.95 3.78 3.10
CA GLY A 92 -3.21 4.64 4.05
C GLY A 92 -1.92 5.27 3.50
N VAL A 93 -1.66 5.20 2.19
CA VAL A 93 -0.44 5.74 1.55
C VAL A 93 -0.24 7.23 1.85
N VAL A 94 -1.32 8.02 1.84
CA VAL A 94 -1.27 9.46 2.15
C VAL A 94 -0.82 9.70 3.60
N THR A 95 -1.32 8.88 4.51
CA THR A 95 -0.96 8.96 5.94
C THR A 95 0.53 8.69 6.15
N ILE A 96 1.10 7.70 5.42
CA ILE A 96 2.54 7.42 5.48
C ILE A 96 3.35 8.64 5.06
N GLY A 97 2.97 9.29 3.94
CA GLY A 97 3.64 10.51 3.49
C GLY A 97 3.57 11.65 4.50
N ALA A 98 2.39 11.87 5.10
CA ALA A 98 2.19 12.90 6.12
C ALA A 98 3.04 12.63 7.38
N VAL A 99 3.12 11.38 7.84
CA VAL A 99 3.95 10.98 8.98
C VAL A 99 5.43 11.22 8.69
N LEU A 100 5.91 10.87 7.50
CA LEU A 100 7.30 11.13 7.10
C LEU A 100 7.63 12.62 7.09
N ALA A 101 6.74 13.44 6.51
CA ALA A 101 6.95 14.89 6.48
C ALA A 101 6.95 15.50 7.90
N GLN A 102 6.03 15.05 8.76
CA GLN A 102 5.97 15.51 10.15
C GLN A 102 7.19 15.07 10.95
N ALA A 103 7.66 13.83 10.78
CA ALA A 103 8.87 13.33 11.43
C ALA A 103 10.10 14.15 11.04
N ALA A 104 10.26 14.48 9.75
CA ALA A 104 11.34 15.33 9.29
C ALA A 104 11.31 16.74 9.92
N GLN A 105 10.12 17.32 10.09
CA GLN A 105 9.97 18.61 10.78
C GLN A 105 10.36 18.53 12.26
N ILE A 106 9.99 17.45 12.94
CA ILE A 106 10.37 17.23 14.35
C ILE A 106 11.89 17.11 14.48
N ASP A 107 12.55 16.47 13.49
CA ASP A 107 14.02 16.37 13.43
C ASP A 107 14.70 17.68 12.98
N GLY A 108 13.96 18.77 12.80
CA GLY A 108 14.50 20.05 12.35
C GLY A 108 14.95 20.06 10.89
N LYS A 109 14.46 19.14 10.06
CA LYS A 109 14.75 19.03 8.64
C LYS A 109 13.69 19.70 7.77
N GLY A 110 14.06 20.07 6.55
CA GLY A 110 13.11 20.45 5.50
C GLY A 110 12.33 19.24 4.98
N ALA A 111 11.03 19.41 4.77
CA ALA A 111 10.19 18.43 4.12
C ALA A 111 9.24 19.10 3.12
N GLY A 112 9.22 18.60 1.89
CA GLY A 112 8.23 18.94 0.87
C GLY A 112 7.46 17.69 0.46
N MET A 113 6.12 17.75 0.50
CA MET A 113 5.26 16.62 0.14
C MET A 113 4.22 17.03 -0.88
N ILE A 114 4.00 16.19 -1.89
CA ILE A 114 2.87 16.31 -2.81
C ILE A 114 2.19 14.97 -3.01
N GLU A 115 0.89 14.98 -2.96
CA GLU A 115 0.02 13.85 -3.26
C GLU A 115 -0.42 13.90 -4.73
N MET A 116 -0.28 12.78 -5.41
CA MET A 116 -0.79 12.58 -6.76
C MET A 116 -1.75 11.38 -6.75
N ALA A 117 -2.97 11.64 -6.28
CA ALA A 117 -4.07 10.69 -6.39
C ALA A 117 -4.66 10.76 -7.81
N GLY A 118 -5.03 9.60 -8.35
CA GLY A 118 -5.82 9.53 -9.57
C GLY A 118 -7.28 9.97 -9.31
N LEU A 119 -8.07 10.12 -10.39
CA LEU A 119 -9.49 10.44 -10.28
C LEU A 119 -10.33 9.32 -9.62
N ALA A 120 -9.81 8.09 -9.59
CA ALA A 120 -10.43 6.96 -8.91
C ALA A 120 -10.19 7.07 -7.40
N GLN A 121 -11.21 7.45 -6.66
CA GLN A 121 -11.13 7.65 -5.20
C GLN A 121 -10.97 6.35 -4.41
N LYS A 122 -11.36 5.19 -4.99
CA LYS A 122 -11.20 3.85 -4.38
C LYS A 122 -10.54 2.93 -5.39
N GLY A 123 -9.50 2.22 -4.95
CA GLY A 123 -8.79 1.25 -5.79
C GLY A 123 -7.94 1.84 -6.91
N GLY A 124 -7.77 3.17 -7.00
CA GLY A 124 -6.89 3.85 -7.94
C GLY A 124 -5.46 3.97 -7.43
N ALA A 125 -4.51 4.21 -8.34
CA ALA A 125 -3.11 4.39 -7.98
C ALA A 125 -2.87 5.73 -7.27
N VAL A 126 -2.20 5.70 -6.13
CA VAL A 126 -1.76 6.87 -5.36
C VAL A 126 -0.24 6.91 -5.32
N HIS A 127 0.31 8.09 -5.55
CA HIS A 127 1.75 8.35 -5.43
C HIS A 127 1.96 9.56 -4.51
N ILE A 128 2.78 9.39 -3.50
CA ILE A 128 3.25 10.49 -2.67
C ILE A 128 4.72 10.72 -3.01
N HIS A 129 5.05 11.94 -3.36
CA HIS A 129 6.44 12.37 -3.48
C HIS A 129 6.78 13.17 -2.22
N CYS A 130 7.80 12.74 -1.51
CA CYS A 130 8.30 13.40 -0.32
C CYS A 130 9.79 13.71 -0.54
N ARG A 131 10.16 14.97 -0.47
CA ARG A 131 11.55 15.41 -0.49
C ARG A 131 11.97 15.85 0.90
N LEU A 132 13.07 15.29 1.37
CA LEU A 132 13.67 15.60 2.64
C LEU A 132 15.00 16.30 2.39
N ALA A 133 15.31 17.32 3.18
CA ALA A 133 16.56 18.08 3.09
C ALA A 133 17.04 18.49 4.47
N ASN A 134 18.30 18.87 4.60
CA ASN A 134 18.82 19.40 5.85
C ASN A 134 18.18 20.74 6.21
N ARG A 135 17.78 21.54 5.22
CA ARG A 135 17.08 22.82 5.39
C ARG A 135 15.92 22.94 4.41
N PRO A 136 14.82 23.59 4.76
CA PRO A 136 13.69 23.82 3.85
C PRO A 136 14.07 24.50 2.54
N GLU A 137 15.04 25.43 2.58
CA GLU A 137 15.51 26.21 1.43
C GLU A 137 16.22 25.36 0.37
N ASP A 138 16.67 24.16 0.72
CA ASP A 138 17.33 23.24 -0.19
C ASP A 138 16.31 22.49 -1.09
N ILE A 139 14.99 22.65 -0.81
CA ILE A 139 13.91 22.04 -1.57
C ILE A 139 13.36 23.00 -2.61
N ASN A 140 13.89 22.93 -3.85
CA ASN A 140 13.48 23.80 -4.93
C ASN A 140 12.23 23.34 -5.68
N ALA A 141 11.91 22.04 -5.64
CA ALA A 141 10.73 21.44 -6.26
C ALA A 141 10.27 20.26 -5.40
N ILE A 142 8.96 20.08 -5.27
CA ILE A 142 8.42 19.00 -4.43
C ILE A 142 8.32 17.69 -5.23
N ARG A 143 7.99 17.77 -6.52
CA ARG A 143 7.83 16.58 -7.34
C ARG A 143 9.19 15.93 -7.65
N VAL A 144 9.30 14.63 -7.35
CA VAL A 144 10.45 13.80 -7.73
C VAL A 144 10.43 13.57 -9.24
N ALA A 145 11.51 13.88 -9.92
CA ALA A 145 11.65 13.72 -11.37
C ALA A 145 12.05 12.26 -11.72
N THR A 146 12.05 11.98 -13.03
CA THR A 146 12.48 10.68 -13.57
C THR A 146 13.91 10.36 -13.13
N GLY A 147 14.11 9.18 -12.54
CA GLY A 147 15.42 8.71 -12.08
C GLY A 147 15.96 9.40 -10.82
N GLU A 148 15.15 10.18 -10.10
CA GLU A 148 15.60 10.89 -8.90
C GLU A 148 15.17 10.24 -7.57
N CYS A 149 14.41 9.16 -7.61
CA CYS A 149 13.98 8.48 -6.39
C CYS A 149 15.16 7.81 -5.67
N ASP A 150 15.36 8.14 -4.39
CA ASP A 150 16.34 7.50 -3.52
C ASP A 150 15.74 6.29 -2.80
N ALA A 151 14.51 6.44 -2.29
CA ALA A 151 13.80 5.38 -1.60
C ALA A 151 12.36 5.23 -2.12
N LEU A 152 11.95 4.00 -2.40
CA LEU A 152 10.60 3.63 -2.77
C LEU A 152 9.98 2.81 -1.63
N ILE A 153 8.85 3.29 -1.09
CA ILE A 153 8.02 2.56 -0.15
C ILE A 153 6.74 2.15 -0.88
N GLY A 154 6.63 0.87 -1.20
CA GLY A 154 5.49 0.32 -1.94
C GLY A 154 4.46 -0.32 -1.01
N GLY A 155 3.26 0.24 -0.96
CA GLY A 155 2.14 -0.35 -0.24
C GLY A 155 1.55 -1.59 -0.92
N ASP A 156 1.81 -1.75 -2.23
CA ASP A 156 1.42 -2.90 -3.04
C ASP A 156 2.32 -3.07 -4.27
N LEU A 157 2.24 -4.23 -4.91
CA LEU A 157 3.01 -4.56 -6.11
C LEU A 157 2.52 -3.83 -7.36
N VAL A 158 1.19 -3.65 -7.50
CA VAL A 158 0.59 -3.14 -8.74
C VAL A 158 1.04 -1.72 -9.04
N VAL A 159 0.91 -0.82 -8.06
CA VAL A 159 1.31 0.58 -8.23
C VAL A 159 2.84 0.72 -8.20
N SER A 160 3.53 -0.08 -7.38
CA SER A 160 4.99 -0.02 -7.28
C SER A 160 5.70 -0.49 -8.56
N ALA A 161 5.19 -1.53 -9.22
CA ALA A 161 5.74 -2.03 -10.49
C ALA A 161 5.21 -1.32 -11.74
N ALA A 162 4.31 -0.35 -11.59
CA ALA A 162 3.78 0.42 -12.71
C ALA A 162 4.90 1.23 -13.40
N ALA A 163 4.82 1.36 -14.73
CA ALA A 163 5.82 2.09 -15.54
C ALA A 163 6.08 3.50 -15.03
N LYS A 164 5.05 4.20 -14.53
CA LYS A 164 5.17 5.53 -13.94
C LYS A 164 6.07 5.52 -12.70
N THR A 165 5.90 4.55 -11.80
CA THR A 165 6.72 4.41 -10.59
C THR A 165 8.15 3.99 -10.95
N LEU A 166 8.30 2.97 -11.80
CA LEU A 166 9.62 2.50 -12.24
C LEU A 166 10.40 3.59 -12.97
N GLY A 167 9.72 4.50 -13.69
CA GLY A 167 10.37 5.66 -14.32
C GLY A 167 11.00 6.62 -13.33
N LEU A 168 10.50 6.71 -12.08
CA LEU A 168 11.09 7.56 -11.05
C LEU A 168 12.37 6.94 -10.44
N THR A 169 12.52 5.63 -10.54
CA THR A 169 13.64 4.89 -9.96
C THR A 169 14.89 4.93 -10.85
N LYS A 170 16.05 4.77 -10.24
CA LYS A 170 17.35 4.70 -10.91
C LYS A 170 18.11 3.47 -10.43
N VAL A 171 18.62 2.68 -11.39
CA VAL A 171 19.47 1.52 -11.10
C VAL A 171 20.69 1.95 -10.28
N GLY A 172 21.03 1.17 -9.26
CA GLY A 172 22.18 1.42 -8.40
C GLY A 172 22.00 2.54 -7.36
N ARG A 173 20.92 3.34 -7.45
CA ARG A 173 20.58 4.41 -6.49
C ARG A 173 19.38 4.06 -5.63
N THR A 174 18.24 3.78 -6.26
CA THR A 174 16.98 3.58 -5.54
C THR A 174 16.99 2.31 -4.72
N GLY A 175 16.79 2.43 -3.41
CA GLY A 175 16.41 1.31 -2.54
C GLY A 175 14.89 1.20 -2.45
N ALA A 176 14.34 0.00 -2.36
CA ALA A 176 12.91 -0.20 -2.26
C ALA A 176 12.52 -1.26 -1.24
N VAL A 177 11.43 -0.99 -0.54
CA VAL A 177 10.69 -1.98 0.26
C VAL A 177 9.26 -1.98 -0.23
N VAL A 178 8.75 -3.14 -0.65
CA VAL A 178 7.44 -3.24 -1.26
C VAL A 178 6.64 -4.37 -0.60
N ASN A 179 5.39 -4.06 -0.23
CA ASN A 179 4.44 -5.04 0.26
C ASN A 179 4.06 -6.00 -0.88
N ALA A 180 4.37 -7.27 -0.70
CA ALA A 180 4.08 -8.33 -1.66
C ALA A 180 2.69 -8.93 -1.46
N HIS A 181 1.94 -8.50 -0.45
CA HIS A 181 0.57 -8.95 -0.25
C HIS A 181 -0.34 -8.50 -1.41
N ASP A 182 -1.17 -9.41 -1.89
CA ASP A 182 -2.09 -9.12 -2.99
C ASP A 182 -3.20 -8.16 -2.55
N ILE A 183 -3.07 -6.90 -2.95
CA ILE A 183 -4.09 -5.88 -2.71
C ILE A 183 -4.93 -5.70 -3.95
N VAL A 184 -6.21 -6.00 -3.82
CA VAL A 184 -7.16 -5.97 -4.92
C VAL A 184 -7.38 -4.55 -5.41
N THR A 185 -7.27 -4.36 -6.72
CA THR A 185 -7.51 -3.06 -7.38
C THR A 185 -8.98 -2.88 -7.77
N GLY A 186 -9.33 -1.68 -8.24
CA GLY A 186 -10.67 -1.40 -8.75
C GLY A 186 -11.11 -2.28 -9.94
N GLU A 187 -10.20 -2.92 -10.67
CA GLU A 187 -10.53 -3.85 -11.75
C GLU A 187 -11.32 -5.07 -11.26
N PHE A 188 -11.08 -5.51 -10.03
CA PHE A 188 -11.80 -6.61 -9.42
C PHE A 188 -13.32 -6.39 -9.30
N THR A 189 -13.76 -5.14 -9.27
CA THR A 189 -15.20 -4.81 -9.27
C THR A 189 -15.85 -5.04 -10.63
N ARG A 190 -15.06 -5.06 -11.70
CA ARG A 190 -15.51 -5.23 -13.08
C ARG A 190 -15.34 -6.66 -13.57
N GLU A 191 -14.24 -7.29 -13.16
CA GLU A 191 -13.89 -8.64 -13.56
C GLU A 191 -13.74 -9.53 -12.32
N THR A 192 -14.71 -10.41 -12.11
CA THR A 192 -14.78 -11.25 -10.93
C THR A 192 -13.67 -12.30 -10.85
N GLU A 193 -13.13 -12.70 -12.01
CA GLU A 193 -12.03 -13.67 -12.14
C GLU A 193 -10.65 -12.98 -12.20
N PHE A 194 -10.60 -11.66 -12.06
CA PHE A 194 -9.35 -10.92 -12.07
C PHE A 194 -8.37 -11.45 -11.03
N SER A 195 -7.15 -11.73 -11.45
CA SER A 195 -6.03 -12.09 -10.58
C SER A 195 -4.85 -11.16 -10.84
N ILE A 196 -4.13 -10.82 -9.79
CA ILE A 196 -2.95 -9.98 -9.88
C ILE A 196 -1.78 -10.85 -10.38
N PRO A 197 -1.06 -10.46 -11.44
CA PRO A 197 0.10 -11.21 -11.93
C PRO A 197 1.33 -10.95 -11.04
N THR A 198 1.27 -11.38 -9.78
CA THR A 198 2.22 -11.11 -8.70
C THR A 198 3.67 -11.44 -9.07
N ASP A 199 3.90 -12.60 -9.69
CA ASP A 199 5.23 -13.02 -10.12
C ASP A 199 5.83 -12.06 -11.16
N ARG A 200 5.02 -11.66 -12.14
CA ARG A 200 5.45 -10.73 -13.20
C ARG A 200 5.78 -9.35 -12.63
N LEU A 201 4.99 -8.86 -11.69
CA LEU A 201 5.21 -7.57 -11.04
C LEU A 201 6.47 -7.59 -10.17
N SER A 202 6.67 -8.67 -9.41
CA SER A 202 7.87 -8.89 -8.59
C SER A 202 9.12 -8.95 -9.45
N LEU A 203 9.09 -9.70 -10.56
CA LEU A 203 10.19 -9.75 -11.52
C LEU A 203 10.50 -8.39 -12.16
N ALA A 204 9.49 -7.58 -12.45
CA ALA A 204 9.70 -6.24 -13.01
C ALA A 204 10.44 -5.32 -12.01
N LEU A 205 10.08 -5.37 -10.72
CA LEU A 205 10.77 -4.64 -9.65
C LEU A 205 12.22 -5.14 -9.49
N GLN A 206 12.43 -6.44 -9.43
CA GLN A 206 13.76 -7.06 -9.31
C GLN A 206 14.64 -6.74 -10.52
N ALA A 207 14.10 -6.82 -11.73
CA ALA A 207 14.84 -6.46 -12.95
C ALA A 207 15.28 -4.99 -12.96
N ARG A 208 14.45 -4.09 -12.41
CA ARG A 208 14.74 -2.65 -12.35
C ARG A 208 15.68 -2.26 -11.22
N LEU A 209 15.51 -2.86 -10.03
CA LEU A 209 16.19 -2.44 -8.80
C LEU A 209 17.26 -3.44 -8.33
N GLN A 210 17.30 -4.63 -8.94
CA GLN A 210 18.26 -5.69 -8.64
C GLN A 210 18.19 -6.13 -7.16
N ASP A 211 19.32 -6.14 -6.46
CA ASP A 211 19.44 -6.50 -5.03
C ASP A 211 18.94 -5.43 -4.06
N ARG A 212 18.54 -4.25 -4.59
CA ARG A 212 18.10 -3.11 -3.79
C ARG A 212 16.60 -3.08 -3.54
N VAL A 213 15.85 -4.12 -3.89
CA VAL A 213 14.43 -4.26 -3.58
C VAL A 213 14.22 -5.41 -2.60
N GLN A 214 13.47 -5.13 -1.53
CA GLN A 214 12.98 -6.13 -0.60
C GLN A 214 11.47 -6.25 -0.76
N LEU A 215 11.02 -7.47 -1.02
CA LEU A 215 9.61 -7.83 -1.07
C LEU A 215 9.26 -8.55 0.24
N LEU A 216 8.24 -8.08 0.94
CA LEU A 216 7.79 -8.67 2.21
C LEU A 216 6.28 -8.56 2.33
N ASP A 217 5.65 -9.51 2.99
CA ASP A 217 4.23 -9.42 3.34
C ASP A 217 4.07 -8.58 4.62
N SER A 218 3.96 -7.25 4.43
CA SER A 218 3.76 -6.32 5.55
C SER A 218 2.36 -6.42 6.15
N THR A 219 1.37 -6.91 5.39
CA THR A 219 0.01 -7.14 5.86
C THR A 219 -0.02 -8.28 6.86
N GLU A 220 0.66 -9.39 6.57
CA GLU A 220 0.78 -10.51 7.50
C GLU A 220 1.59 -10.13 8.75
N LEU A 221 2.69 -9.39 8.57
CA LEU A 221 3.46 -8.86 9.70
C LEU A 221 2.59 -7.99 10.62
N ALA A 222 1.77 -7.11 10.05
CA ALA A 222 0.86 -6.28 10.83
C ALA A 222 -0.19 -7.12 11.58
N ARG A 223 -0.74 -8.16 10.96
CA ARG A 223 -1.68 -9.08 11.61
C ARG A 223 -1.05 -9.80 12.80
N ILE A 224 0.18 -10.26 12.67
CA ILE A 224 0.91 -10.95 13.74
C ILE A 224 1.21 -10.00 14.91
N THR A 225 1.56 -8.74 14.61
CA THR A 225 1.99 -7.77 15.64
C THR A 225 0.84 -7.04 16.30
N MET A 226 -0.21 -6.75 15.56
CA MET A 226 -1.30 -5.86 16.01
C MET A 226 -2.64 -6.59 16.22
N GLY A 227 -2.75 -7.83 15.75
CA GLY A 227 -3.92 -8.69 15.89
C GLY A 227 -4.89 -8.57 14.75
#